data_a857be2190a1fa731ec91ab851aea349
#
_entry.id   a857be2190a1fa731ec91ab851aea349
#
_cell.length_a   1.000
_cell.length_b   1.000
_cell.length_c   1.000
_cell.angle_alpha   90.00
_cell.angle_beta   90.00
_cell.angle_gamma   90.00
#
_symmetry.space_group_name_H-M   'P 1'
#
loop_
_entity.id
_entity.type
_entity.pdbx_description
1 polymer ?
#
loop_
_entity_poly.entity_id
_entity_poly.type
_entity_poly.pdbx_seq_one_letter_code
_entity_poly.pdbx_strand_id
1 'polypeptide(L)'
;MNILVFGGSGKIGAAVAWDLVRANDVGIVGLIGRREDALEKTKAWINSPKIKVYALDIADTSAVKSLMQQYDIGIIALPDRKTNYKVVEAAIEVGLNIVDMLEEYHRRPDPYEIEGLEIPDGMSADDYGEWLHKRAMERGVTFLDGMGFAPGISNITLSEGIRNLDNAESAIARVGGIPSKDAAGKHPLGYMITWAFEHVLREYMVKVRVIKNGEIVEVDAASELEGFRFTAFGQDEALECAITPGMPSFIFTRPNLLEFAEKTIRWPGHWRAVQILKECGMLDLKPIEIKGRKIAPRE
;
A
#
# COMPACT_ATOMS: atom_id res chain seq x y z
N MET A 1 2.66 1.16 26.39
CA MET A 1 2.93 0.35 25.19
C MET A 1 4.05 1.02 24.41
N ASN A 2 5.04 0.23 23.94
CA ASN A 2 6.15 0.72 23.13
C ASN A 2 5.94 0.29 21.67
N ILE A 3 6.15 1.20 20.73
CA ILE A 3 5.81 0.97 19.31
C ILE A 3 7.05 1.21 18.45
N LEU A 4 7.37 0.27 17.55
CA LEU A 4 8.48 0.39 16.61
C LEU A 4 7.95 0.71 15.21
N VAL A 5 8.41 1.81 14.60
CA VAL A 5 7.97 2.26 13.27
C VAL A 5 9.09 2.03 12.26
N PHE A 6 8.89 1.06 11.38
CA PHE A 6 9.77 0.78 10.24
C PHE A 6 9.51 1.80 9.14
N GLY A 7 10.58 2.44 8.65
CA GLY A 7 10.45 3.57 7.73
C GLY A 7 10.11 4.89 8.43
N GLY A 8 10.52 5.05 9.69
CA GLY A 8 10.19 6.18 10.56
C GLY A 8 10.62 7.57 10.06
N SER A 9 11.56 7.67 9.11
CA SER A 9 11.93 8.93 8.45
C SER A 9 11.14 9.24 7.16
N GLY A 10 10.26 8.33 6.73
CA GLY A 10 9.35 8.54 5.61
C GLY A 10 8.17 9.44 6.01
N LYS A 11 7.45 10.00 5.01
CA LYS A 11 6.30 10.88 5.26
C LYS A 11 5.24 10.22 6.15
N ILE A 12 4.89 8.98 5.85
CA ILE A 12 3.85 8.24 6.59
C ILE A 12 4.38 7.82 7.97
N GLY A 13 5.57 7.19 8.04
CA GLY A 13 6.15 6.79 9.32
C GLY A 13 6.34 7.96 10.29
N ALA A 14 6.76 9.12 9.80
CA ALA A 14 6.87 10.35 10.60
C ALA A 14 5.49 10.85 11.10
N ALA A 15 4.46 10.83 10.23
CA ALA A 15 3.10 11.25 10.60
C ALA A 15 2.49 10.32 11.66
N VAL A 16 2.64 9.00 11.47
CA VAL A 16 2.20 8.00 12.45
C VAL A 16 2.90 8.20 13.80
N ALA A 17 4.22 8.37 13.80
CA ALA A 17 4.97 8.60 15.03
C ALA A 17 4.55 9.91 15.72
N TRP A 18 4.27 10.97 14.94
CA TRP A 18 3.78 12.25 15.44
C TRP A 18 2.42 12.13 16.12
N ASP A 19 1.53 11.29 15.63
CA ASP A 19 0.25 11.01 16.25
C ASP A 19 0.41 10.14 17.52
N LEU A 20 1.15 9.05 17.42
CA LEU A 20 1.36 8.09 18.51
C LEU A 20 1.95 8.72 19.77
N VAL A 21 2.87 9.67 19.67
CA VAL A 21 3.46 10.31 20.86
C VAL A 21 2.47 11.13 21.69
N ARG A 22 1.30 11.44 21.12
CA ARG A 22 0.21 12.18 21.80
C ARG A 22 -0.70 11.27 22.60
N ALA A 23 -0.70 9.98 22.31
CA ALA A 23 -1.49 9.01 23.05
C ALA A 23 -0.87 8.80 24.46
N ASN A 24 -1.73 8.77 25.48
CA ASN A 24 -1.31 8.65 26.87
C ASN A 24 -0.77 7.27 27.22
N ASP A 25 -1.25 6.23 26.54
CA ASP A 25 -0.88 4.83 26.74
C ASP A 25 0.35 4.41 25.94
N VAL A 26 0.88 5.28 25.07
CA VAL A 26 2.13 5.07 24.35
C VAL A 26 3.31 5.59 25.15
N GLY A 27 4.27 4.71 25.45
CA GLY A 27 5.51 5.01 26.15
C GLY A 27 6.61 5.50 25.21
N ILE A 28 7.23 4.58 24.49
CA ILE A 28 8.31 4.86 23.54
C ILE A 28 7.84 4.59 22.12
N VAL A 29 8.22 5.47 21.20
CA VAL A 29 8.09 5.28 19.75
C VAL A 29 9.49 5.21 19.15
N GLY A 30 9.88 4.01 18.70
CA GLY A 30 11.16 3.79 18.02
C GLY A 30 11.02 4.02 16.53
N LEU A 31 11.88 4.86 15.95
CA LEU A 31 11.95 5.07 14.51
C LEU A 31 13.14 4.32 13.94
N ILE A 32 12.89 3.37 13.08
CA ILE A 32 13.95 2.60 12.39
C ILE A 32 14.04 3.03 10.92
N GLY A 33 15.28 3.13 10.40
CA GLY A 33 15.58 3.42 9.00
C GLY A 33 17.07 3.49 8.76
N ARG A 34 17.50 3.52 7.49
CA ARG A 34 18.92 3.46 7.11
C ARG A 34 19.70 4.76 7.33
N ARG A 35 19.01 5.92 7.25
CA ARG A 35 19.66 7.23 7.30
C ARG A 35 19.45 7.90 8.65
N GLU A 36 20.51 7.97 9.43
CA GLU A 36 20.49 8.60 10.75
C GLU A 36 20.10 10.08 10.71
N ASP A 37 20.66 10.83 9.74
CA ASP A 37 20.35 12.25 9.54
C ASP A 37 18.86 12.53 9.32
N ALA A 38 18.20 11.66 8.57
CA ALA A 38 16.77 11.76 8.29
C ALA A 38 15.91 11.40 9.52
N LEU A 39 16.33 10.38 10.27
CA LEU A 39 15.67 9.99 11.52
C LEU A 39 15.79 11.09 12.59
N GLU A 40 16.96 11.69 12.77
CA GLU A 40 17.15 12.78 13.71
C GLU A 40 16.36 14.05 13.31
N LYS A 41 16.26 14.35 12.01
CA LYS A 41 15.37 15.43 11.53
C LYS A 41 13.91 15.15 11.87
N THR A 42 13.45 13.91 11.69
CA THR A 42 12.08 13.51 12.06
C THR A 42 11.85 13.61 13.56
N LYS A 43 12.79 13.14 14.38
CA LYS A 43 12.74 13.27 15.85
C LYS A 43 12.67 14.73 16.29
N ALA A 44 13.50 15.60 15.68
CA ALA A 44 13.49 17.03 15.98
C ALA A 44 12.17 17.70 15.58
N TRP A 45 11.60 17.31 14.44
CA TRP A 45 10.29 17.80 14.00
C TRP A 45 9.16 17.37 14.92
N ILE A 46 9.13 16.10 15.37
CA ILE A 46 8.11 15.57 16.28
C ILE A 46 8.26 16.23 17.68
N ASN A 47 9.49 16.52 18.09
CA ASN A 47 9.83 17.19 19.35
C ASN A 47 9.18 16.54 20.57
N SER A 48 9.34 15.23 20.72
CA SER A 48 8.81 14.48 21.86
C SER A 48 9.89 13.62 22.52
N PRO A 49 9.97 13.58 23.87
CA PRO A 49 10.91 12.72 24.59
C PRO A 49 10.62 11.22 24.43
N LYS A 50 9.43 10.88 23.93
CA LYS A 50 9.04 9.49 23.63
C LYS A 50 9.77 8.92 22.40
N ILE A 51 10.37 9.76 21.54
CA ILE A 51 11.01 9.30 20.30
C ILE A 51 12.43 8.79 20.57
N LYS A 52 12.68 7.56 20.10
CA LYS A 52 14.02 6.98 19.94
C LYS A 52 14.29 6.70 18.47
N VAL A 53 15.53 6.87 18.02
CA VAL A 53 15.93 6.60 16.64
C VAL A 53 16.95 5.49 16.58
N TYR A 54 16.86 4.67 15.51
CA TYR A 54 17.73 3.53 15.26
C TYR A 54 18.12 3.53 13.79
N ALA A 55 19.37 3.92 13.52
CA ALA A 55 19.97 3.84 12.18
C ALA A 55 20.37 2.39 11.92
N LEU A 56 19.46 1.62 11.30
CA LEU A 56 19.61 0.19 11.09
C LEU A 56 19.06 -0.20 9.72
N ASP A 57 19.81 -1.03 8.99
CA ASP A 57 19.33 -1.67 7.78
C ASP A 57 18.50 -2.90 8.15
N ILE A 58 17.31 -3.02 7.56
CA ILE A 58 16.43 -4.17 7.77
C ILE A 58 17.05 -5.48 7.27
N ALA A 59 18.01 -5.41 6.35
CA ALA A 59 18.80 -6.56 5.91
C ALA A 59 19.64 -7.18 7.06
N ASP A 60 19.99 -6.41 8.11
CA ASP A 60 20.57 -6.94 9.34
C ASP A 60 19.48 -7.57 10.22
N THR A 61 19.02 -8.74 9.81
CA THR A 61 17.91 -9.46 10.45
C THR A 61 18.17 -9.72 11.95
N SER A 62 19.41 -9.94 12.35
CA SER A 62 19.77 -10.22 13.75
C SER A 62 19.58 -8.98 14.63
N ALA A 63 20.10 -7.85 14.19
CA ALA A 63 19.95 -6.58 14.91
C ALA A 63 18.47 -6.12 14.95
N VAL A 64 17.74 -6.31 13.83
CA VAL A 64 16.30 -6.00 13.74
C VAL A 64 15.51 -6.83 14.73
N LYS A 65 15.71 -8.16 14.79
CA LYS A 65 15.02 -9.05 15.75
C LYS A 65 15.33 -8.68 17.20
N SER A 66 16.59 -8.36 17.51
CA SER A 66 16.99 -7.92 18.86
C SER A 66 16.32 -6.60 19.27
N LEU A 67 16.13 -5.70 18.32
CA LEU A 67 15.40 -4.45 18.55
C LEU A 67 13.90 -4.70 18.72
N MET A 68 13.28 -5.51 17.86
CA MET A 68 11.85 -5.86 17.92
C MET A 68 11.43 -6.40 19.30
N GLN A 69 12.28 -7.19 19.96
CA GLN A 69 12.01 -7.77 21.28
C GLN A 69 11.86 -6.73 22.41
N GLN A 70 12.20 -5.46 22.17
CA GLN A 70 12.07 -4.36 23.11
C GLN A 70 10.76 -3.60 22.96
N TYR A 71 9.92 -4.00 22.00
CA TYR A 71 8.69 -3.32 21.63
C TYR A 71 7.48 -4.26 21.68
N ASP A 72 6.31 -3.69 21.85
CA ASP A 72 5.04 -4.42 21.94
C ASP A 72 4.34 -4.58 20.59
N ILE A 73 4.52 -3.60 19.69
CA ILE A 73 3.91 -3.56 18.36
C ILE A 73 4.91 -2.99 17.35
N GLY A 74 4.93 -3.52 16.14
CA GLY A 74 5.60 -2.95 14.99
C GLY A 74 4.62 -2.33 14.01
N ILE A 75 5.00 -1.20 13.39
CA ILE A 75 4.23 -0.56 12.31
C ILE A 75 5.12 -0.48 11.08
N ILE A 76 4.67 -1.05 9.97
CA ILE A 76 5.41 -1.06 8.71
C ILE A 76 4.95 0.12 7.86
N ALA A 77 5.89 1.05 7.57
CA ALA A 77 5.71 2.19 6.68
C ALA A 77 6.83 2.24 5.63
N LEU A 78 7.18 1.07 5.09
CA LEU A 78 8.24 0.88 4.10
C LEU A 78 7.68 0.96 2.68
N PRO A 79 8.50 1.40 1.70
CA PRO A 79 8.01 1.64 0.35
C PRO A 79 8.00 0.39 -0.55
N ASP A 80 8.59 -0.71 -0.13
CA ASP A 80 8.72 -1.91 -0.97
C ASP A 80 8.31 -3.20 -0.24
N ARG A 81 7.73 -4.13 -0.99
CA ARG A 81 7.18 -5.38 -0.46
C ARG A 81 8.22 -6.37 -0.02
N LYS A 82 9.32 -6.48 -0.75
CA LYS A 82 10.42 -7.39 -0.39
C LYS A 82 10.94 -7.09 1.01
N THR A 83 11.09 -5.81 1.33
CA THR A 83 11.52 -5.37 2.65
C THR A 83 10.44 -5.59 3.70
N ASN A 84 9.16 -5.38 3.34
CA ASN A 84 8.02 -5.63 4.22
C ASN A 84 7.96 -7.09 4.65
N TYR A 85 7.99 -8.04 3.72
CA TYR A 85 7.92 -9.46 4.03
C TYR A 85 9.08 -9.93 4.91
N LYS A 86 10.29 -9.37 4.78
CA LYS A 86 11.41 -9.61 5.71
C LYS A 86 11.09 -9.15 7.13
N VAL A 87 10.44 -8.00 7.28
CA VAL A 87 9.97 -7.50 8.60
C VAL A 87 8.89 -8.42 9.16
N VAL A 88 7.94 -8.84 8.32
CA VAL A 88 6.86 -9.78 8.69
C VAL A 88 7.44 -11.10 9.21
N GLU A 89 8.36 -11.74 8.49
CA GLU A 89 9.00 -12.98 8.92
C GLU A 89 9.77 -12.80 10.24
N ALA A 90 10.54 -11.72 10.38
CA ALA A 90 11.27 -11.41 11.60
C ALA A 90 10.32 -11.20 12.79
N ALA A 91 9.20 -10.51 12.57
CA ALA A 91 8.19 -10.28 13.61
C ALA A 91 7.52 -11.58 14.08
N ILE A 92 7.17 -12.47 13.16
CA ILE A 92 6.65 -13.81 13.50
C ILE A 92 7.65 -14.57 14.38
N GLU A 93 8.93 -14.55 14.01
CA GLU A 93 9.96 -15.30 14.74
C GLU A 93 10.15 -14.80 16.17
N VAL A 94 10.04 -13.49 16.41
CA VAL A 94 10.23 -12.90 17.76
C VAL A 94 8.92 -12.72 18.54
N GLY A 95 7.76 -12.98 17.93
CA GLY A 95 6.46 -12.83 18.58
C GLY A 95 5.93 -11.40 18.63
N LEU A 96 6.33 -10.52 17.69
CA LEU A 96 5.89 -9.13 17.63
C LEU A 96 4.63 -8.98 16.77
N ASN A 97 3.57 -8.39 17.30
CA ASN A 97 2.39 -8.01 16.51
C ASN A 97 2.71 -6.88 15.53
N ILE A 98 2.15 -6.92 14.33
CA ILE A 98 2.44 -5.98 13.25
C ILE A 98 1.17 -5.32 12.70
N VAL A 99 1.29 -4.04 12.41
CA VAL A 99 0.33 -3.27 11.60
C VAL A 99 1.03 -2.87 10.30
N ASP A 100 0.42 -3.16 9.16
CA ASP A 100 0.94 -2.81 7.84
C ASP A 100 -0.03 -1.88 7.10
N MET A 101 0.53 -0.87 6.43
CA MET A 101 -0.24 0.12 5.67
C MET A 101 -0.33 -0.21 4.18
N LEU A 102 0.49 -1.14 3.68
CA LEU A 102 0.47 -1.53 2.28
C LEU A 102 -0.73 -2.44 1.98
N GLU A 103 -0.98 -2.63 0.71
CA GLU A 103 -2.11 -3.38 0.16
C GLU A 103 -2.00 -4.90 0.33
N GLU A 104 -1.33 -5.32 1.37
CA GLU A 104 -0.97 -6.71 1.54
C GLU A 104 -2.12 -7.45 2.25
N TYR A 105 -2.64 -8.45 1.57
CA TYR A 105 -3.34 -9.53 2.22
C TYR A 105 -2.41 -10.73 2.23
N HIS A 106 -1.49 -10.76 3.17
CA HIS A 106 -0.36 -11.69 3.22
C HIS A 106 -0.75 -13.17 3.06
N ARG A 107 -1.97 -13.53 3.43
CA ARG A 107 -2.50 -14.88 3.26
C ARG A 107 -2.88 -15.22 1.82
N ARG A 108 -3.20 -14.21 1.01
CA ARG A 108 -3.58 -14.34 -0.41
C ARG A 108 -2.92 -13.24 -1.22
N PRO A 109 -1.60 -13.29 -1.37
CA PRO A 109 -0.88 -12.23 -2.06
C PRO A 109 -1.39 -12.06 -3.48
N ASP A 110 -1.59 -10.82 -3.89
CA ASP A 110 -1.90 -10.51 -5.28
C ASP A 110 -0.67 -10.70 -6.17
N PRO A 111 -0.83 -11.07 -7.45
CA PRO A 111 0.27 -11.08 -8.41
C PRO A 111 1.08 -9.78 -8.43
N TYR A 112 0.41 -8.65 -8.17
CA TYR A 112 1.02 -7.35 -7.99
C TYR A 112 1.95 -7.28 -6.76
N GLU A 113 1.59 -7.93 -5.65
CA GLU A 113 2.33 -7.88 -4.39
C GLU A 113 3.60 -8.73 -4.42
N ILE A 114 3.60 -9.79 -5.19
CA ILE A 114 4.73 -10.74 -5.28
C ILE A 114 5.80 -10.34 -6.28
N GLU A 115 5.62 -9.29 -7.07
CA GLU A 115 6.63 -8.82 -8.03
C GLU A 115 7.92 -8.41 -7.28
N GLY A 116 9.00 -9.15 -7.54
CA GLY A 116 10.29 -8.97 -6.86
C GLY A 116 10.40 -9.56 -5.46
N LEU A 117 9.38 -10.28 -4.98
CA LEU A 117 9.44 -11.01 -3.72
C LEU A 117 10.25 -12.29 -3.89
N GLU A 118 11.15 -12.55 -2.95
CA GLU A 118 11.90 -13.81 -2.86
C GLU A 118 11.03 -14.83 -2.10
N ILE A 119 10.28 -15.64 -2.83
CA ILE A 119 9.50 -16.75 -2.26
C ILE A 119 10.42 -17.96 -2.09
N PRO A 120 10.33 -18.72 -0.98
CA PRO A 120 11.12 -19.93 -0.81
C PRO A 120 10.93 -20.93 -1.96
N ASP A 121 12.02 -21.63 -2.34
CA ASP A 121 12.02 -22.58 -3.44
C ASP A 121 10.90 -23.61 -3.31
N GLY A 122 10.15 -23.79 -4.41
CA GLY A 122 9.06 -24.78 -4.49
C GLY A 122 7.72 -24.33 -3.91
N MET A 123 7.60 -23.10 -3.42
CA MET A 123 6.33 -22.52 -2.97
C MET A 123 5.70 -21.65 -4.07
N SER A 124 4.38 -21.72 -4.21
CA SER A 124 3.61 -20.68 -4.88
C SER A 124 3.41 -19.45 -3.96
N ALA A 125 2.92 -18.35 -4.49
CA ALA A 125 2.57 -17.19 -3.68
C ALA A 125 1.51 -17.52 -2.61
N ASP A 126 0.48 -18.27 -3.00
CA ASP A 126 -0.57 -18.70 -2.08
C ASP A 126 -0.05 -19.64 -0.99
N ASP A 127 0.86 -20.58 -1.35
CA ASP A 127 1.50 -21.46 -0.36
C ASP A 127 2.35 -20.66 0.63
N TYR A 128 3.05 -19.64 0.14
CA TYR A 128 3.85 -18.75 0.99
C TYR A 128 2.98 -17.93 1.95
N GLY A 129 1.87 -17.38 1.45
CA GLY A 129 0.90 -16.68 2.28
C GLY A 129 0.29 -17.56 3.36
N GLU A 130 -0.11 -18.79 3.03
CA GLU A 130 -0.60 -19.77 4.00
C GLU A 130 0.48 -20.19 5.00
N TRP A 131 1.71 -20.34 4.57
CA TRP A 131 2.84 -20.64 5.44
C TRP A 131 3.10 -19.53 6.46
N LEU A 132 3.08 -18.25 6.03
CA LEU A 132 3.18 -17.10 6.94
C LEU A 132 2.02 -17.07 7.94
N HIS A 133 0.78 -17.27 7.46
CA HIS A 133 -0.41 -17.30 8.31
C HIS A 133 -0.33 -18.39 9.39
N LYS A 134 0.04 -19.60 9.00
CA LYS A 134 0.21 -20.71 9.92
C LYS A 134 1.26 -20.43 11.00
N ARG A 135 2.41 -19.91 10.60
CA ARG A 135 3.48 -19.55 11.55
C ARG A 135 3.06 -18.43 12.50
N ALA A 136 2.34 -17.42 12.00
CA ALA A 136 1.79 -16.35 12.83
C ALA A 136 0.84 -16.91 13.89
N MET A 137 -0.07 -17.82 13.51
CA MET A 137 -0.98 -18.50 14.45
C MET A 137 -0.22 -19.33 15.49
N GLU A 138 0.76 -20.13 15.07
CA GLU A 138 1.59 -20.96 15.96
C GLU A 138 2.37 -20.12 16.99
N ARG A 139 2.74 -18.90 16.63
CA ARG A 139 3.47 -17.95 17.48
C ARG A 139 2.58 -16.97 18.25
N GLY A 140 1.26 -17.00 18.03
CA GLY A 140 0.31 -16.06 18.62
C GLY A 140 0.52 -14.62 18.16
N VAL A 141 1.04 -14.44 16.93
CA VAL A 141 1.29 -13.11 16.32
C VAL A 141 0.08 -12.71 15.49
N THR A 142 -0.32 -11.46 15.65
CA THR A 142 -1.38 -10.83 14.86
C THR A 142 -0.77 -9.91 13.82
N PHE A 143 -1.19 -10.10 12.58
CA PHE A 143 -1.01 -9.14 11.49
C PHE A 143 -2.30 -8.39 11.24
N LEU A 144 -2.20 -7.09 11.18
CA LEU A 144 -3.28 -6.21 10.76
C LEU A 144 -2.87 -5.54 9.44
N ASP A 145 -3.28 -6.16 8.35
CA ASP A 145 -2.96 -5.73 6.99
C ASP A 145 -3.82 -4.57 6.52
N GLY A 146 -3.32 -3.84 5.51
CA GLY A 146 -4.10 -2.85 4.79
C GLY A 146 -4.60 -1.72 5.67
N MET A 147 -3.82 -1.26 6.64
CA MET A 147 -4.20 -0.19 7.57
C MET A 147 -3.76 1.19 7.08
N GLY A 148 -3.93 1.42 5.77
CA GLY A 148 -3.65 2.70 5.11
C GLY A 148 -4.91 3.48 4.76
N PHE A 149 -4.87 4.15 3.61
CA PHE A 149 -6.01 4.91 3.09
C PHE A 149 -6.85 4.02 2.14
N ALA A 150 -6.21 3.43 1.14
CA ALA A 150 -6.76 2.38 0.28
C ALA A 150 -5.62 1.40 -0.05
N PRO A 151 -5.64 0.28 0.63
CA PRO A 151 -6.62 -0.25 1.58
C PRO A 151 -6.55 0.44 2.95
N GLY A 152 -7.62 0.29 3.71
CA GLY A 152 -7.75 0.77 5.10
C GLY A 152 -9.03 1.56 5.31
N ILE A 153 -8.98 2.89 5.30
CA ILE A 153 -10.16 3.75 5.46
C ILE A 153 -11.22 3.42 4.40
N SER A 154 -10.82 3.17 3.16
CA SER A 154 -11.72 2.76 2.08
C SER A 154 -12.48 1.46 2.41
N ASN A 155 -11.80 0.45 2.96
CA ASN A 155 -12.41 -0.81 3.37
C ASN A 155 -13.43 -0.62 4.49
N ILE A 156 -13.09 0.19 5.50
CA ILE A 156 -13.95 0.47 6.65
C ILE A 156 -15.19 1.25 6.21
N THR A 157 -15.02 2.33 5.46
CA THR A 157 -16.13 3.19 5.02
C THR A 157 -17.07 2.46 4.07
N LEU A 158 -16.53 1.67 3.12
CA LEU A 158 -17.35 0.88 2.22
C LEU A 158 -18.11 -0.23 2.96
N SER A 159 -17.43 -0.91 3.90
CA SER A 159 -18.08 -1.93 4.75
C SER A 159 -19.17 -1.34 5.63
N GLU A 160 -18.98 -0.12 6.15
CA GLU A 160 -20.00 0.58 6.92
C GLU A 160 -21.21 0.96 6.03
N GLY A 161 -20.95 1.45 4.81
CA GLY A 161 -22.03 1.69 3.83
C GLY A 161 -22.86 0.43 3.55
N ILE A 162 -22.21 -0.70 3.32
CA ILE A 162 -22.87 -2.00 3.10
C ILE A 162 -23.73 -2.41 4.31
N ARG A 163 -23.22 -2.24 5.54
CA ARG A 163 -23.96 -2.60 6.76
C ARG A 163 -25.21 -1.76 6.99
N ASN A 164 -25.28 -0.57 6.44
CA ASN A 164 -26.42 0.33 6.55
C ASN A 164 -27.49 0.12 5.45
N LEU A 165 -27.32 -0.89 4.59
CA LEU A 165 -28.26 -1.29 3.55
C LEU A 165 -28.91 -2.64 3.90
N ASP A 166 -30.18 -2.81 3.58
CA ASP A 166 -30.88 -4.09 3.75
C ASP A 166 -30.29 -5.18 2.86
N ASN A 167 -29.90 -4.82 1.64
CA ASN A 167 -29.20 -5.65 0.69
C ASN A 167 -28.24 -4.81 -0.16
N ALA A 168 -26.98 -5.22 -0.23
CA ALA A 168 -25.99 -4.60 -1.08
C ALA A 168 -25.55 -5.57 -2.17
N GLU A 169 -25.84 -5.25 -3.41
CA GLU A 169 -25.45 -6.05 -4.58
C GLU A 169 -24.17 -5.52 -5.23
N SER A 170 -23.94 -4.21 -5.14
CA SER A 170 -22.80 -3.55 -5.77
C SER A 170 -22.08 -2.63 -4.80
N ALA A 171 -20.75 -2.64 -4.84
CA ALA A 171 -19.90 -1.78 -4.04
C ALA A 171 -18.72 -1.28 -4.88
N ILE A 172 -18.66 0.04 -5.16
CA ILE A 172 -17.59 0.67 -5.91
C ILE A 172 -16.90 1.70 -5.03
N ALA A 173 -15.62 1.47 -4.73
CA ALA A 173 -14.78 2.44 -4.05
C ALA A 173 -14.12 3.36 -5.08
N ARG A 174 -14.26 4.67 -4.92
CA ARG A 174 -13.51 5.67 -5.70
C ARG A 174 -12.56 6.39 -4.78
N VAL A 175 -11.26 6.17 -4.99
CA VAL A 175 -10.19 6.66 -4.13
C VAL A 175 -9.24 7.55 -4.93
N GLY A 176 -8.87 8.72 -4.40
CA GLY A 176 -8.03 9.65 -5.14
C GLY A 176 -6.96 10.31 -4.28
N GLY A 177 -5.70 10.20 -4.73
CA GLY A 177 -4.61 11.06 -4.32
C GLY A 177 -4.23 11.96 -5.50
N ILE A 178 -4.88 13.12 -5.63
CA ILE A 178 -4.69 14.06 -6.74
C ILE A 178 -4.13 15.40 -6.24
N PRO A 179 -3.30 16.10 -7.04
CA PRO A 179 -2.89 17.46 -6.73
C PRO A 179 -4.09 18.42 -6.80
N SER A 180 -3.97 19.61 -6.21
CA SER A 180 -4.96 20.66 -6.44
C SER A 180 -5.07 20.98 -7.93
N LYS A 181 -6.21 21.49 -8.36
CA LYS A 181 -6.47 21.82 -9.78
C LYS A 181 -5.41 22.74 -10.39
N ASP A 182 -5.02 23.77 -9.64
CA ASP A 182 -3.98 24.72 -10.07
C ASP A 182 -2.60 24.05 -10.21
N ALA A 183 -2.27 23.12 -9.33
CA ALA A 183 -1.05 22.34 -9.42
C ALA A 183 -1.11 21.35 -10.58
N ALA A 184 -2.23 20.64 -10.73
CA ALA A 184 -2.44 19.70 -11.83
C ALA A 184 -2.23 20.34 -13.20
N GLY A 185 -2.76 21.56 -13.41
CA GLY A 185 -2.60 22.30 -14.66
C GLY A 185 -1.17 22.67 -15.05
N LYS A 186 -0.22 22.54 -14.12
CA LYS A 186 1.21 22.84 -14.33
C LYS A 186 2.05 21.60 -14.60
N HIS A 187 1.48 20.43 -14.52
CA HIS A 187 2.20 19.16 -14.65
C HIS A 187 1.64 18.31 -15.80
N PRO A 188 2.50 17.57 -16.50
CA PRO A 188 2.05 16.58 -17.47
C PRO A 188 1.07 15.61 -16.84
N LEU A 189 0.10 15.12 -17.61
CA LEU A 189 -0.94 14.19 -17.18
C LEU A 189 -1.87 14.72 -16.07
N GLY A 190 -1.83 16.03 -15.73
CA GLY A 190 -2.55 16.55 -14.57
C GLY A 190 -2.16 15.87 -13.25
N TYR A 191 -0.93 15.36 -13.16
CA TYR A 191 -0.45 14.55 -12.05
C TYR A 191 0.91 15.04 -11.53
N MET A 192 1.12 14.96 -10.24
CA MET A 192 2.42 15.10 -9.60
C MET A 192 2.65 13.96 -8.61
N ILE A 193 3.90 13.61 -8.41
CA ILE A 193 4.29 12.51 -7.51
C ILE A 193 3.90 12.88 -6.08
N THR A 194 2.90 12.17 -5.54
CA THR A 194 2.39 12.37 -4.17
C THR A 194 2.91 11.33 -3.19
N TRP A 195 3.25 10.14 -3.68
CA TRP A 195 3.76 9.02 -2.90
C TRP A 195 4.74 8.16 -3.74
N ALA A 196 4.95 6.89 -3.44
CA ALA A 196 5.90 6.02 -4.12
C ALA A 196 5.55 5.84 -5.61
N PHE A 197 6.22 6.58 -6.50
CA PHE A 197 5.86 6.67 -7.91
C PHE A 197 6.01 5.34 -8.67
N GLU A 198 7.02 4.54 -8.35
CA GLU A 198 7.20 3.22 -8.94
C GLU A 198 6.01 2.28 -8.64
N HIS A 199 5.42 2.39 -7.46
CA HIS A 199 4.18 1.69 -7.13
C HIS A 199 3.02 2.13 -8.00
N VAL A 200 2.84 3.45 -8.18
CA VAL A 200 1.79 3.99 -9.06
C VAL A 200 1.93 3.45 -10.47
N LEU A 201 3.15 3.43 -11.02
CA LEU A 201 3.38 2.89 -12.36
C LEU A 201 3.13 1.38 -12.43
N ARG A 202 3.47 0.63 -11.37
CA ARG A 202 3.18 -0.79 -11.25
C ARG A 202 1.68 -1.06 -11.21
N GLU A 203 0.93 -0.33 -10.37
CA GLU A 203 -0.53 -0.41 -10.27
C GLU A 203 -1.23 -0.22 -11.63
N TYR A 204 -0.65 0.57 -12.54
CA TYR A 204 -1.20 0.78 -13.86
C TYR A 204 -0.96 -0.39 -14.84
N MET A 205 -0.03 -1.29 -14.52
CA MET A 205 0.45 -2.33 -15.45
C MET A 205 -0.01 -3.74 -15.08
N VAL A 206 -0.65 -3.93 -13.92
CA VAL A 206 -1.02 -5.25 -13.41
C VAL A 206 -2.42 -5.70 -13.82
N LYS A 207 -2.72 -6.97 -13.57
CA LYS A 207 -4.08 -7.51 -13.54
C LYS A 207 -4.67 -7.26 -12.15
N VAL A 208 -5.95 -6.92 -12.11
CA VAL A 208 -6.69 -6.62 -10.88
C VAL A 208 -7.84 -7.59 -10.75
N ARG A 209 -7.99 -8.18 -9.57
CA ARG A 209 -9.14 -9.02 -9.24
C ARG A 209 -10.31 -8.16 -8.78
N VAL A 210 -11.45 -8.32 -9.42
CA VAL A 210 -12.70 -7.62 -9.13
C VAL A 210 -13.84 -8.65 -9.03
N ILE A 211 -15.01 -8.26 -8.53
CA ILE A 211 -16.21 -9.11 -8.60
C ILE A 211 -17.10 -8.58 -9.72
N LYS A 212 -17.51 -9.48 -10.64
CA LYS A 212 -18.49 -9.22 -11.69
C LYS A 212 -19.49 -10.35 -11.77
N ASN A 213 -20.77 -10.02 -11.72
CA ASN A 213 -21.86 -11.01 -11.71
C ASN A 213 -21.69 -12.08 -10.60
N GLY A 214 -21.13 -11.70 -9.46
CA GLY A 214 -20.88 -12.60 -8.33
C GLY A 214 -19.64 -13.49 -8.45
N GLU A 215 -18.85 -13.32 -9.51
CA GLU A 215 -17.62 -14.10 -9.73
C GLU A 215 -16.38 -13.21 -9.64
N ILE A 216 -15.29 -13.75 -9.08
CA ILE A 216 -13.99 -13.09 -9.08
C ILE A 216 -13.38 -13.25 -10.47
N VAL A 217 -13.13 -12.13 -11.13
CA VAL A 217 -12.50 -12.08 -12.46
C VAL A 217 -11.29 -11.16 -12.44
N GLU A 218 -10.34 -11.42 -13.34
CA GLU A 218 -9.19 -10.56 -13.56
C GLU A 218 -9.44 -9.60 -14.74
N VAL A 219 -9.17 -8.32 -14.51
CA VAL A 219 -9.22 -7.27 -15.53
C VAL A 219 -7.90 -6.50 -15.58
N ASP A 220 -7.64 -5.79 -16.67
CA ASP A 220 -6.47 -4.93 -16.76
C ASP A 220 -6.61 -3.69 -15.85
N ALA A 221 -5.57 -3.33 -15.14
CA ALA A 221 -5.50 -2.04 -14.48
C ALA A 221 -5.57 -0.90 -15.51
N ALA A 222 -6.07 0.26 -15.08
CA ALA A 222 -6.38 1.41 -15.93
C ALA A 222 -7.47 1.12 -16.97
N SER A 223 -8.30 0.09 -16.75
CA SER A 223 -9.48 -0.23 -17.56
C SER A 223 -10.76 0.39 -16.98
N GLU A 224 -11.85 0.26 -17.71
CA GLU A 224 -13.19 0.75 -17.33
C GLU A 224 -13.19 2.22 -16.91
N LEU A 225 -12.59 3.05 -17.76
CA LEU A 225 -12.56 4.49 -17.59
C LEU A 225 -13.97 5.05 -17.45
N GLU A 226 -14.18 5.82 -16.39
CA GLU A 226 -15.44 6.43 -16.04
C GLU A 226 -15.24 7.91 -15.66
N GLY A 227 -16.00 8.81 -16.28
CA GLY A 227 -16.09 10.20 -15.85
C GLY A 227 -17.21 10.41 -14.85
N PHE A 228 -16.97 11.19 -13.81
CA PHE A 228 -18.02 11.55 -12.84
C PHE A 228 -17.83 12.97 -12.31
N ARG A 229 -18.87 13.49 -11.65
CA ARG A 229 -18.85 14.80 -11.02
C ARG A 229 -18.78 14.66 -9.51
N PHE A 230 -17.75 15.24 -8.90
CA PHE A 230 -17.59 15.27 -7.46
C PHE A 230 -18.15 16.57 -6.91
N THR A 231 -19.21 16.47 -6.09
CA THR A 231 -19.97 17.63 -5.58
C THR A 231 -20.07 17.66 -4.05
N ALA A 232 -19.01 17.19 -3.35
CA ALA A 232 -19.00 17.18 -1.89
C ALA A 232 -18.00 18.19 -1.32
N PHE A 233 -18.16 18.54 -0.06
CA PHE A 233 -17.29 19.43 0.72
C PHE A 233 -17.05 20.81 0.06
N GLY A 234 -18.07 21.34 -0.61
CA GLY A 234 -17.97 22.63 -1.31
C GLY A 234 -17.19 22.58 -2.62
N GLN A 235 -16.80 21.40 -3.08
CA GLN A 235 -16.18 21.18 -4.38
C GLN A 235 -17.23 20.87 -5.43
N ASP A 236 -16.96 21.26 -6.66
CA ASP A 236 -17.76 20.89 -7.83
C ASP A 236 -16.82 20.66 -9.02
N GLU A 237 -16.29 19.43 -9.10
CA GLU A 237 -15.21 19.09 -10.03
C GLU A 237 -15.60 17.91 -10.92
N ALA A 238 -15.26 18.04 -12.22
CA ALA A 238 -15.30 16.91 -13.13
C ALA A 238 -14.02 16.10 -12.94
N LEU A 239 -14.16 14.81 -12.64
CA LEU A 239 -13.08 13.87 -12.41
C LEU A 239 -13.28 12.61 -13.24
N GLU A 240 -12.22 11.81 -13.37
CA GLU A 240 -12.29 10.48 -13.99
C GLU A 240 -11.66 9.44 -13.09
N CYS A 241 -12.07 8.19 -13.24
CA CYS A 241 -11.47 7.08 -12.51
C CYS A 241 -11.38 5.83 -13.39
N ALA A 242 -10.46 4.94 -13.05
CA ALA A 242 -10.29 3.65 -13.69
C ALA A 242 -9.92 2.58 -12.65
N ILE A 243 -10.13 1.31 -12.95
CA ILE A 243 -9.83 0.19 -12.04
C ILE A 243 -8.34 0.17 -11.70
N THR A 244 -8.04 0.02 -10.41
CA THR A 244 -6.71 -0.18 -9.84
C THR A 244 -6.73 -1.16 -8.66
N PRO A 245 -5.59 -1.75 -8.25
CA PRO A 245 -5.54 -2.74 -7.20
C PRO A 245 -5.46 -2.12 -5.80
N GLY A 246 -6.46 -1.34 -5.39
CA GLY A 246 -6.41 -0.62 -4.10
C GLY A 246 -7.08 -1.31 -2.91
N MET A 247 -7.78 -2.43 -3.10
CA MET A 247 -8.52 -3.13 -2.03
C MET A 247 -8.54 -4.65 -2.25
N PRO A 248 -7.40 -5.34 -2.31
CA PRO A 248 -7.31 -6.73 -2.73
C PRO A 248 -8.02 -7.70 -1.78
N SER A 249 -8.10 -7.42 -0.48
CA SER A 249 -8.77 -8.28 0.50
C SER A 249 -10.29 -8.22 0.44
N PHE A 250 -10.88 -7.18 -0.19
CA PHE A 250 -12.32 -6.95 -0.14
C PHE A 250 -13.12 -8.04 -0.84
N ILE A 251 -12.62 -8.60 -1.93
CA ILE A 251 -13.24 -9.72 -2.65
C ILE A 251 -13.38 -10.99 -1.78
N PHE A 252 -12.50 -11.18 -0.81
CA PHE A 252 -12.53 -12.31 0.11
C PHE A 252 -13.40 -12.04 1.35
N THR A 253 -13.44 -10.78 1.78
CA THR A 253 -14.21 -10.37 2.97
C THR A 253 -15.68 -10.04 2.66
N ARG A 254 -16.01 -9.83 1.39
CA ARG A 254 -17.37 -9.53 0.89
C ARG A 254 -17.72 -10.36 -0.36
N PRO A 255 -17.63 -11.71 -0.29
CA PRO A 255 -17.80 -12.58 -1.47
C PRO A 255 -19.23 -12.62 -2.02
N ASN A 256 -20.22 -12.08 -1.32
CA ASN A 256 -21.63 -12.11 -1.72
C ASN A 256 -22.05 -10.92 -2.61
N LEU A 257 -21.13 -10.01 -2.90
CA LEU A 257 -21.42 -8.92 -3.83
C LEU A 257 -21.51 -9.46 -5.26
N LEU A 258 -22.42 -8.90 -6.05
CA LEU A 258 -22.47 -9.14 -7.49
C LEU A 258 -21.43 -8.30 -8.24
N GLU A 259 -21.17 -7.08 -7.75
CA GLU A 259 -20.20 -6.17 -8.35
C GLU A 259 -19.30 -5.56 -7.28
N PHE A 260 -17.99 -5.63 -7.49
CA PHE A 260 -17.02 -4.89 -6.67
C PHE A 260 -15.84 -4.47 -7.54
N ALA A 261 -15.46 -3.20 -7.41
CA ALA A 261 -14.19 -2.68 -7.90
C ALA A 261 -13.70 -1.51 -7.04
N GLU A 262 -12.39 -1.38 -6.93
CA GLU A 262 -11.74 -0.14 -6.54
C GLU A 262 -11.34 0.61 -7.82
N LYS A 263 -11.56 1.93 -7.84
CA LYS A 263 -11.20 2.82 -8.96
C LYS A 263 -10.42 4.02 -8.46
N THR A 264 -9.22 4.22 -8.97
CA THR A 264 -8.42 5.40 -8.63
C THR A 264 -8.89 6.62 -9.42
N ILE A 265 -9.12 7.70 -8.67
CA ILE A 265 -9.55 9.01 -9.20
C ILE A 265 -8.36 9.79 -9.72
N ARG A 266 -8.54 10.46 -10.87
CA ARG A 266 -7.57 11.40 -11.48
C ARG A 266 -8.28 12.59 -12.10
N TRP A 267 -7.52 13.63 -12.44
CA TRP A 267 -8.01 14.73 -13.28
C TRP A 267 -8.27 14.24 -14.71
N PRO A 268 -9.30 14.80 -15.41
CA PRO A 268 -9.65 14.37 -16.76
C PRO A 268 -8.48 14.42 -17.75
N GLY A 269 -8.36 13.36 -18.54
CA GLY A 269 -7.29 13.17 -19.53
C GLY A 269 -6.11 12.33 -19.05
N HIS A 270 -5.96 12.12 -17.75
CA HIS A 270 -4.87 11.33 -17.19
C HIS A 270 -4.91 9.88 -17.68
N TRP A 271 -6.06 9.22 -17.52
CA TRP A 271 -6.19 7.79 -17.86
C TRP A 271 -6.01 7.53 -19.34
N ARG A 272 -6.52 8.43 -20.20
CA ARG A 272 -6.29 8.30 -21.65
C ARG A 272 -4.81 8.42 -22.00
N ALA A 273 -4.10 9.35 -21.38
CA ALA A 273 -2.67 9.49 -21.60
C ALA A 273 -1.87 8.30 -21.07
N VAL A 274 -2.24 7.75 -19.90
CA VAL A 274 -1.65 6.51 -19.36
C VAL A 274 -1.87 5.33 -20.32
N GLN A 275 -3.08 5.17 -20.86
CA GLN A 275 -3.37 4.12 -21.85
C GLN A 275 -2.45 4.25 -23.08
N ILE A 276 -2.25 5.44 -23.61
CA ILE A 276 -1.35 5.69 -24.74
C ILE A 276 0.09 5.28 -24.38
N LEU A 277 0.58 5.64 -23.19
CA LEU A 277 1.93 5.25 -22.74
C LEU A 277 2.06 3.73 -22.61
N LYS A 278 1.02 3.03 -22.12
CA LYS A 278 0.97 1.56 -22.09
C LYS A 278 1.03 0.96 -23.49
N GLU A 279 0.17 1.42 -24.39
CA GLU A 279 0.10 0.95 -25.78
C GLU A 279 1.42 1.16 -26.54
N CYS A 280 2.15 2.24 -26.24
CA CYS A 280 3.49 2.51 -26.77
C CYS A 280 4.62 1.72 -26.09
N GLY A 281 4.34 0.91 -25.06
CA GLY A 281 5.34 0.16 -24.29
C GLY A 281 6.23 1.03 -23.41
N MET A 282 5.88 2.30 -23.19
CA MET A 282 6.70 3.23 -22.40
C MET A 282 6.68 2.92 -20.89
N LEU A 283 5.74 2.11 -20.44
CA LEU A 283 5.62 1.66 -19.05
C LEU A 283 6.13 0.22 -18.84
N ASP A 284 6.71 -0.41 -19.85
CA ASP A 284 7.19 -1.78 -19.77
C ASP A 284 8.53 -1.87 -19.01
N LEU A 285 8.66 -2.90 -18.19
CA LEU A 285 9.95 -3.29 -17.58
C LEU A 285 10.75 -4.25 -18.48
N LYS A 286 10.12 -4.83 -19.54
CA LYS A 286 10.82 -5.69 -20.46
C LYS A 286 11.86 -4.88 -21.25
N PRO A 287 13.17 -5.19 -21.12
CA PRO A 287 14.19 -4.43 -21.82
C PRO A 287 14.03 -4.52 -23.34
N ILE A 288 14.15 -3.39 -24.01
CA ILE A 288 14.28 -3.27 -25.46
C ILE A 288 15.69 -2.90 -25.84
N GLU A 289 16.14 -3.31 -27.03
CA GLU A 289 17.46 -2.96 -27.51
C GLU A 289 17.41 -1.65 -28.32
N ILE A 290 18.13 -0.63 -27.86
CA ILE A 290 18.25 0.65 -28.54
C ILE A 290 19.75 0.93 -28.77
N LYS A 291 20.18 0.95 -30.05
CA LYS A 291 21.58 1.21 -30.44
C LYS A 291 22.57 0.32 -29.69
N GLY A 292 22.26 -0.98 -29.56
CA GLY A 292 23.12 -1.97 -28.89
C GLY A 292 23.10 -1.90 -27.35
N ARG A 293 22.19 -1.13 -26.75
CA ARG A 293 21.99 -1.07 -25.30
C ARG A 293 20.61 -1.64 -24.94
N LYS A 294 20.56 -2.46 -23.89
CA LYS A 294 19.28 -2.91 -23.32
C LYS A 294 18.80 -1.86 -22.32
N ILE A 295 17.61 -1.37 -22.53
CA ILE A 295 16.97 -0.33 -21.71
C ILE A 295 15.55 -0.79 -21.42
N ALA A 296 15.14 -0.80 -20.16
CA ALA A 296 13.73 -0.96 -19.80
C ALA A 296 13.05 0.42 -19.92
N PRO A 297 11.97 0.55 -20.71
CA PRO A 297 11.37 1.88 -20.98
C PRO A 297 10.90 2.61 -19.72
N ARG A 298 10.51 1.87 -18.67
CA ARG A 298 10.04 2.43 -17.40
C ARG A 298 11.18 2.87 -16.46
N GLU A 299 12.40 2.39 -16.63
CA GLU A 299 13.61 2.76 -15.86
C GLU A 299 14.34 3.97 -16.48
#